data_61bb1628b972a780f95a3cb93e547f99
#
_entry.id   61bb1628b972a780f95a3cb93e547f99
#
_cell.length_a   1.000
_cell.length_b   1.000
_cell.length_c   1.000
_cell.angle_alpha   90.00
_cell.angle_beta   90.00
_cell.angle_gamma   90.00
#
_symmetry.space_group_name_H-M   'P 1'
#
loop_
_entity.id
_entity.type
_entity.pdbx_description
1 polymer ?
#
loop_
_entity_poly.entity_id
_entity_poly.type
_entity_poly.pdbx_seq_one_letter_code
_entity_poly.pdbx_strand_id
1 'polypeptide(L)'
;MNEDVMIRSSVGIIGAGIQGVCISLFLIKKGFRVTLIDREEPGKNSASYGNAGHFSPYASVPMNRPDVLVDVPSMLLSTTGPLSLKWNYVPKMIPWFLKFIKNCTKKNMMHTAKYMHQILDLALPAYDELFQDIDVSGLVESKGIIYFWTDKDLKSRQLEINIRNELGAEQQLLTPHEIHDLEPKIKKIYHGGVLYPSARHARSPKKILLKLFDMFIKLSLIHI
;
A
#
# COMPACT_ATOMS: atom_id res chain seq x y z
N MET A 1 26.15 -41.40 11.74
CA MET A 1 25.05 -40.68 11.12
C MET A 1 25.51 -39.23 11.02
N ASN A 2 25.94 -38.82 9.82
CA ASN A 2 26.36 -37.44 9.59
C ASN A 2 25.10 -36.57 9.57
N GLU A 3 24.92 -35.74 10.59
CA GLU A 3 24.06 -34.57 10.46
C GLU A 3 24.78 -33.62 9.49
N ASP A 4 24.35 -33.61 8.27
CA ASP A 4 24.68 -32.58 7.30
C ASP A 4 24.31 -31.23 7.94
N VAL A 5 25.33 -30.52 8.41
CA VAL A 5 25.22 -29.11 8.76
C VAL A 5 24.87 -28.37 7.45
N MET A 6 23.58 -28.32 7.11
CA MET A 6 23.14 -27.45 6.04
C MET A 6 23.62 -26.04 6.38
N ILE A 7 24.61 -25.56 5.64
CA ILE A 7 25.08 -24.17 5.74
C ILE A 7 23.88 -23.31 5.35
N ARG A 8 23.13 -22.87 6.35
CA ARG A 8 21.99 -21.98 6.11
C ARG A 8 22.54 -20.67 5.56
N SER A 9 22.17 -20.36 4.33
CA SER A 9 22.55 -19.10 3.70
C SER A 9 22.11 -17.92 4.59
N SER A 10 23.02 -16.94 4.75
CA SER A 10 22.76 -15.76 5.57
C SER A 10 22.27 -14.62 4.69
N VAL A 11 21.27 -13.87 5.14
CA VAL A 11 20.69 -12.72 4.44
C VAL A 11 20.68 -11.51 5.38
N GLY A 12 21.27 -10.40 4.93
CA GLY A 12 21.17 -9.10 5.59
C GLY A 12 20.02 -8.30 5.00
N ILE A 13 19.14 -7.76 5.84
CA ILE A 13 18.03 -6.88 5.45
C ILE A 13 18.27 -5.50 6.08
N ILE A 14 18.28 -4.46 5.27
CA ILE A 14 18.41 -3.08 5.70
C ILE A 14 17.05 -2.43 5.76
N GLY A 15 16.63 -2.01 6.95
CA GLY A 15 15.36 -1.37 7.25
C GLY A 15 14.40 -2.27 8.03
N ALA A 16 14.10 -1.91 9.29
CA ALA A 16 13.14 -2.60 10.16
C ALA A 16 11.72 -2.00 10.11
N GLY A 17 11.34 -1.44 8.98
CA GLY A 17 9.96 -1.10 8.67
C GLY A 17 9.14 -2.36 8.38
N ILE A 18 7.84 -2.19 8.12
CA ILE A 18 6.91 -3.32 7.90
C ILE A 18 7.39 -4.27 6.80
N GLN A 19 7.95 -3.76 5.72
CA GLN A 19 8.45 -4.59 4.61
C GLN A 19 9.65 -5.44 5.04
N GLY A 20 10.66 -4.81 5.69
CA GLY A 20 11.86 -5.53 6.13
C GLY A 20 11.54 -6.60 7.16
N VAL A 21 10.66 -6.31 8.12
CA VAL A 21 10.22 -7.29 9.12
C VAL A 21 9.45 -8.45 8.47
N CYS A 22 8.50 -8.18 7.58
CA CYS A 22 7.76 -9.25 6.89
C CYS A 22 8.69 -10.13 6.03
N ILE A 23 9.60 -9.52 5.25
CA ILE A 23 10.58 -10.28 4.45
C ILE A 23 11.47 -11.14 5.35
N SER A 24 11.93 -10.58 6.48
CA SER A 24 12.74 -11.31 7.45
C SER A 24 12.03 -12.55 7.98
N LEU A 25 10.75 -12.41 8.35
CA LEU A 25 9.93 -13.52 8.84
C LEU A 25 9.76 -14.62 7.79
N PHE A 26 9.46 -14.27 6.54
CA PHE A 26 9.35 -15.26 5.47
C PHE A 26 10.67 -15.97 5.17
N LEU A 27 11.79 -15.25 5.21
CA LEU A 27 13.11 -15.87 5.03
C LEU A 27 13.47 -16.82 6.17
N ILE A 28 13.16 -16.46 7.42
CA ILE A 28 13.36 -17.35 8.58
C ILE A 28 12.50 -18.60 8.43
N LYS A 29 11.21 -18.48 8.07
CA LYS A 29 10.34 -19.63 7.81
C LYS A 29 10.88 -20.55 6.70
N LYS A 30 11.62 -19.99 5.73
CA LYS A 30 12.32 -20.76 4.68
C LYS A 30 13.70 -21.31 5.11
N GLY A 31 14.10 -21.13 6.37
CA GLY A 31 15.33 -21.68 6.91
C GLY A 31 16.58 -20.81 6.70
N PHE A 32 16.45 -19.57 6.24
CA PHE A 32 17.57 -18.64 6.15
C PHE A 32 17.96 -18.10 7.54
N ARG A 33 19.25 -17.80 7.72
CA ARG A 33 19.70 -16.97 8.83
C ARG A 33 19.56 -15.51 8.43
N VAL A 34 18.79 -14.74 9.19
CA VAL A 34 18.47 -13.35 8.83
C VAL A 34 19.06 -12.40 9.86
N THR A 35 19.78 -11.37 9.38
CA THR A 35 20.21 -10.20 10.16
C THR A 35 19.43 -8.99 9.70
N LEU A 36 18.61 -8.41 10.57
CA LEU A 36 17.85 -7.19 10.31
C LEU A 36 18.60 -5.99 10.88
N ILE A 37 18.88 -4.99 10.04
CA ILE A 37 19.71 -3.82 10.36
C ILE A 37 18.87 -2.57 10.17
N ASP A 38 18.77 -1.74 11.20
CA ASP A 38 18.18 -0.41 11.12
C ASP A 38 19.00 0.57 11.97
N ARG A 39 18.89 1.85 11.70
CA ARG A 39 19.50 2.92 12.50
C ARG A 39 18.69 3.28 13.74
N GLU A 40 17.44 2.85 13.80
CA GLU A 40 16.49 3.17 14.87
C GLU A 40 15.66 1.93 15.25
N GLU A 41 15.02 1.99 16.40
CA GLU A 41 14.07 0.98 16.83
C GLU A 41 12.88 0.87 15.86
N PRO A 42 12.37 -0.34 15.60
CA PRO A 42 11.22 -0.54 14.71
C PRO A 42 10.02 0.31 15.13
N GLY A 43 9.39 0.94 14.14
CA GLY A 43 8.24 1.80 14.38
C GLY A 43 8.57 3.19 14.95
N LYS A 44 9.85 3.58 15.03
CA LYS A 44 10.27 4.92 15.36
C LYS A 44 10.67 5.66 14.09
N ASN A 45 10.11 6.85 13.84
CA ASN A 45 10.40 7.72 12.70
C ASN A 45 10.31 7.07 11.29
N SER A 46 9.63 5.93 11.17
CA SER A 46 9.45 5.24 9.90
C SER A 46 8.07 5.51 9.28
N ALA A 47 7.92 5.33 7.97
CA ALA A 47 6.62 5.39 7.30
C ALA A 47 5.61 4.37 7.88
N SER A 48 6.10 3.30 8.49
CA SER A 48 5.26 2.28 9.15
C SER A 48 4.71 2.72 10.50
N TYR A 49 5.14 3.85 11.04
CA TYR A 49 4.67 4.38 12.33
C TYR A 49 3.22 4.88 12.25
N GLY A 50 2.88 5.65 11.23
CA GLY A 50 1.62 6.38 11.14
C GLY A 50 1.13 6.58 9.72
N ASN A 51 1.17 5.55 8.88
CA ASN A 51 0.55 5.56 7.56
C ASN A 51 -0.97 5.40 7.67
N ALA A 52 -1.67 5.45 6.54
CA ALA A 52 -3.13 5.33 6.49
C ALA A 52 -3.67 3.96 6.94
N GLY A 53 -2.82 2.96 7.12
CA GLY A 53 -3.20 1.63 7.61
C GLY A 53 -4.02 0.80 6.63
N HIS A 54 -4.06 1.15 5.37
CA HIS A 54 -4.85 0.43 4.37
C HIS A 54 -4.10 -0.78 3.82
N PHE A 55 -4.76 -1.93 3.84
CA PHE A 55 -4.40 -3.10 3.05
C PHE A 55 -5.24 -3.07 1.78
N SER A 56 -4.63 -2.63 0.68
CA SER A 56 -5.34 -2.23 -0.54
C SER A 56 -4.89 -3.06 -1.75
N PRO A 57 -5.38 -4.31 -1.92
CA PRO A 57 -5.00 -5.15 -3.06
C PRO A 57 -5.43 -4.55 -4.40
N TYR A 58 -6.42 -3.68 -4.40
CA TYR A 58 -6.93 -2.96 -5.57
C TYR A 58 -6.09 -1.73 -5.97
N ALA A 59 -5.06 -1.33 -5.21
CA ALA A 59 -4.26 -0.13 -5.48
C ALA A 59 -3.25 -0.33 -6.62
N SER A 60 -3.66 -1.01 -7.70
CA SER A 60 -2.83 -1.37 -8.84
C SER A 60 -2.73 -0.27 -9.91
N VAL A 61 -3.67 0.68 -9.94
CA VAL A 61 -3.68 1.75 -10.96
C VAL A 61 -2.62 2.80 -10.61
N PRO A 62 -1.59 3.00 -11.45
CA PRO A 62 -0.50 3.92 -11.16
C PRO A 62 -0.89 5.38 -11.42
N MET A 63 -0.10 6.30 -10.88
CA MET A 63 -0.34 7.74 -11.04
C MET A 63 -0.03 8.29 -12.43
N ASN A 64 0.70 7.55 -13.29
CA ASN A 64 1.05 7.97 -14.64
C ASN A 64 -0.11 7.80 -15.64
N ARG A 65 -1.29 8.25 -15.27
CA ARG A 65 -2.47 8.28 -16.13
C ARG A 65 -2.39 9.46 -17.12
N PRO A 66 -2.91 9.31 -18.34
CA PRO A 66 -2.91 10.40 -19.31
C PRO A 66 -3.65 11.67 -18.85
N ASP A 67 -4.75 11.50 -18.10
CA ASP A 67 -5.60 12.57 -17.57
C ASP A 67 -4.87 13.40 -16.49
N VAL A 68 -3.95 12.81 -15.76
CA VAL A 68 -3.17 13.53 -14.71
C VAL A 68 -2.44 14.75 -15.26
N LEU A 69 -2.00 14.69 -16.53
CA LEU A 69 -1.28 15.82 -17.15
C LEU A 69 -2.17 17.04 -17.33
N VAL A 70 -3.49 16.85 -17.47
CA VAL A 70 -4.49 17.93 -17.58
C VAL A 70 -4.75 18.54 -16.21
N ASP A 71 -4.67 17.74 -15.15
CA ASP A 71 -4.98 18.17 -13.78
C ASP A 71 -3.80 18.86 -13.08
N VAL A 72 -2.55 18.58 -13.49
CA VAL A 72 -1.34 19.14 -12.87
C VAL A 72 -1.35 20.67 -12.73
N PRO A 73 -1.72 21.47 -13.75
CA PRO A 73 -1.74 22.93 -13.60
C PRO A 73 -2.70 23.40 -12.49
N SER A 74 -3.90 22.82 -12.42
CA SER A 74 -4.89 23.15 -11.38
C SER A 74 -4.42 22.75 -9.99
N MET A 75 -3.77 21.59 -9.87
CA MET A 75 -3.19 21.11 -8.61
C MET A 75 -2.06 22.02 -8.10
N LEU A 76 -1.24 22.55 -9.00
CA LEU A 76 -0.15 23.47 -8.66
C LEU A 76 -0.62 24.86 -8.24
N LEU A 77 -1.74 25.32 -8.79
CA LEU A 77 -2.34 26.62 -8.45
C LEU A 77 -3.16 26.56 -7.17
N SER A 78 -3.53 25.40 -6.69
CA SER A 78 -4.31 25.22 -5.47
C SER A 78 -3.43 25.30 -4.22
N THR A 79 -3.76 26.16 -3.29
CA THR A 79 -3.07 26.26 -1.98
C THR A 79 -3.33 25.06 -1.07
N THR A 80 -4.41 24.31 -1.33
CA THR A 80 -4.82 23.12 -0.58
C THR A 80 -4.70 21.85 -1.43
N GLY A 81 -4.13 21.97 -2.62
CA GLY A 81 -3.98 20.87 -3.58
C GLY A 81 -3.01 19.77 -3.11
N PRO A 82 -3.14 18.58 -3.67
CA PRO A 82 -2.31 17.43 -3.30
C PRO A 82 -0.86 17.55 -3.78
N LEU A 83 -0.57 18.50 -4.68
CA LEU A 83 0.74 18.67 -5.29
C LEU A 83 1.41 19.95 -4.76
N SER A 84 2.54 19.78 -4.06
CA SER A 84 3.38 20.87 -3.60
C SER A 84 4.79 20.74 -4.17
N LEU A 85 5.31 21.80 -4.79
CA LEU A 85 6.65 21.84 -5.36
C LEU A 85 7.58 22.75 -4.57
N LYS A 86 8.78 22.23 -4.25
CA LYS A 86 9.90 23.07 -3.83
C LYS A 86 10.58 23.64 -5.07
N TRP A 87 10.28 24.88 -5.41
CA TRP A 87 10.74 25.52 -6.66
C TRP A 87 12.25 25.47 -6.90
N ASN A 88 13.04 25.58 -5.85
CA ASN A 88 14.51 25.47 -5.91
C ASN A 88 14.99 24.04 -6.24
N TYR A 89 14.12 23.01 -6.12
CA TYR A 89 14.44 21.63 -6.44
C TYR A 89 13.95 21.20 -7.83
N VAL A 90 13.03 21.95 -8.43
CA VAL A 90 12.44 21.66 -9.74
C VAL A 90 13.47 21.41 -10.84
N PRO A 91 14.56 22.22 -10.99
CA PRO A 91 15.56 21.96 -12.01
C PRO A 91 16.20 20.56 -11.90
N LYS A 92 16.42 20.06 -10.70
CA LYS A 92 16.96 18.72 -10.46
C LYS A 92 15.97 17.61 -10.83
N MET A 93 14.67 17.90 -10.81
CA MET A 93 13.60 16.96 -11.13
C MET A 93 13.22 16.93 -12.61
N ILE A 94 13.67 17.87 -13.43
CA ILE A 94 13.33 17.93 -14.86
C ILE A 94 13.55 16.58 -15.58
N PRO A 95 14.68 15.87 -15.43
CA PRO A 95 14.89 14.59 -16.12
C PRO A 95 13.85 13.52 -15.71
N TRP A 96 13.42 13.55 -14.44
CA TRP A 96 12.38 12.66 -13.95
C TRP A 96 11.00 13.05 -14.53
N PHE A 97 10.65 14.33 -14.53
CA PHE A 97 9.39 14.82 -15.10
C PHE A 97 9.25 14.45 -16.59
N LEU A 98 10.30 14.62 -17.38
CA LEU A 98 10.28 14.24 -18.79
C LEU A 98 10.02 12.74 -18.97
N LYS A 99 10.65 11.89 -18.16
CA LYS A 99 10.37 10.44 -18.16
C LYS A 99 8.96 10.13 -17.71
N PHE A 100 8.46 10.81 -16.66
CA PHE A 100 7.10 10.63 -16.16
C PHE A 100 6.07 10.97 -17.25
N ILE A 101 6.18 12.15 -17.87
CA ILE A 101 5.28 12.60 -18.95
C ILE A 101 5.31 11.60 -20.13
N LYS A 102 6.49 11.16 -20.55
CA LYS A 102 6.64 10.16 -21.62
C LYS A 102 5.92 8.84 -21.28
N ASN A 103 5.81 8.51 -19.99
CA ASN A 103 5.14 7.30 -19.52
C ASN A 103 3.64 7.49 -19.22
N CYS A 104 3.10 8.71 -19.29
CA CYS A 104 1.68 8.98 -19.12
C CYS A 104 0.88 8.60 -20.37
N THR A 105 0.93 7.32 -20.74
CA THR A 105 0.19 6.74 -21.86
C THR A 105 -0.69 5.60 -21.38
N LYS A 106 -1.85 5.38 -22.03
CA LYS A 106 -2.74 4.25 -21.68
C LYS A 106 -1.99 2.91 -21.71
N LYS A 107 -1.10 2.70 -22.71
CA LYS A 107 -0.30 1.47 -22.83
C LYS A 107 0.60 1.25 -21.61
N ASN A 108 1.38 2.26 -21.22
CA ASN A 108 2.33 2.14 -20.11
C ASN A 108 1.61 2.06 -18.77
N MET A 109 0.50 2.79 -18.61
CA MET A 109 -0.37 2.72 -17.44
C MET A 109 -0.92 1.29 -17.26
N MET A 110 -1.51 0.70 -18.31
CA MET A 110 -2.05 -0.67 -18.27
C MET A 110 -0.95 -1.71 -18.00
N HIS A 111 0.23 -1.56 -18.62
CA HIS A 111 1.37 -2.41 -18.34
C HIS A 111 1.75 -2.39 -16.86
N THR A 112 1.92 -1.19 -16.28
CA THR A 112 2.24 -1.03 -14.86
C THR A 112 1.14 -1.58 -13.97
N ALA A 113 -0.14 -1.26 -14.26
CA ALA A 113 -1.28 -1.72 -13.49
C ALA A 113 -1.35 -3.26 -13.41
N LYS A 114 -1.11 -3.94 -14.54
CA LYS A 114 -1.11 -5.40 -14.60
C LYS A 114 -0.05 -6.03 -13.68
N TYR A 115 1.19 -5.56 -13.74
CA TYR A 115 2.25 -6.11 -12.89
C TYR A 115 2.12 -5.73 -11.42
N MET A 116 1.65 -4.50 -11.14
CA MET A 116 1.32 -4.09 -9.78
C MET A 116 0.21 -4.96 -9.18
N HIS A 117 -0.83 -5.26 -9.96
CA HIS A 117 -1.92 -6.14 -9.52
C HIS A 117 -1.39 -7.53 -9.13
N GLN A 118 -0.55 -8.14 -9.96
CA GLN A 118 0.02 -9.46 -9.67
C GLN A 118 0.80 -9.51 -8.33
N ILE A 119 1.49 -8.42 -7.98
CA ILE A 119 2.21 -8.31 -6.70
C ILE A 119 1.24 -8.05 -5.55
N LEU A 120 0.29 -7.16 -5.73
CA LEU A 120 -0.65 -6.75 -4.68
C LEU A 120 -1.65 -7.86 -4.33
N ASP A 121 -1.98 -8.71 -5.30
CA ASP A 121 -2.88 -9.85 -5.10
C ASP A 121 -2.30 -10.88 -4.12
N LEU A 122 -0.98 -10.95 -4.02
CA LEU A 122 -0.28 -11.78 -3.06
C LEU A 122 -0.21 -11.17 -1.64
N ALA A 123 -0.53 -9.89 -1.48
CA ALA A 123 -0.27 -9.19 -0.23
C ALA A 123 -1.17 -9.66 0.92
N LEU A 124 -2.48 -9.80 0.70
CA LEU A 124 -3.41 -10.25 1.74
C LEU A 124 -3.13 -11.70 2.17
N PRO A 125 -2.98 -12.68 1.27
CA PRO A 125 -2.57 -14.04 1.65
C PRO A 125 -1.27 -14.07 2.45
N ALA A 126 -0.27 -13.26 2.08
CA ALA A 126 0.98 -13.18 2.81
C ALA A 126 0.80 -12.61 4.23
N TYR A 127 -0.02 -11.58 4.40
CA TYR A 127 -0.35 -11.08 5.72
C TYR A 127 -1.14 -12.10 6.54
N ASP A 128 -2.10 -12.81 5.94
CA ASP A 128 -2.87 -13.85 6.62
C ASP A 128 -1.96 -14.96 7.16
N GLU A 129 -0.95 -15.38 6.38
CA GLU A 129 0.04 -16.34 6.85
C GLU A 129 0.81 -15.85 8.07
N LEU A 130 1.25 -14.58 8.08
CA LEU A 130 1.96 -14.01 9.23
C LEU A 130 1.06 -13.77 10.44
N PHE A 131 -0.21 -13.43 10.22
CA PHE A 131 -1.19 -13.16 11.27
C PHE A 131 -1.69 -14.43 11.96
N GLN A 132 -1.46 -15.61 11.40
CA GLN A 132 -1.72 -16.88 12.11
C GLN A 132 -0.83 -17.05 13.34
N ASP A 133 0.36 -16.48 13.32
CA ASP A 133 1.36 -16.65 14.37
C ASP A 133 1.33 -15.51 15.41
N ILE A 134 0.50 -14.48 15.23
CA ILE A 134 0.37 -13.35 16.15
C ILE A 134 -1.10 -12.97 16.36
N ASP A 135 -1.43 -12.55 17.56
CA ASP A 135 -2.76 -11.99 17.82
C ASP A 135 -2.87 -10.56 17.27
N VAL A 136 -3.69 -10.37 16.25
CA VAL A 136 -4.04 -9.08 15.64
C VAL A 136 -5.45 -8.64 15.96
N SER A 137 -6.13 -9.29 16.92
CA SER A 137 -7.49 -8.96 17.33
C SER A 137 -7.62 -7.50 17.72
N GLY A 138 -8.61 -6.82 17.14
CA GLY A 138 -8.84 -5.39 17.34
C GLY A 138 -7.80 -4.46 16.69
N LEU A 139 -6.79 -5.00 15.99
CA LEU A 139 -5.80 -4.22 15.25
C LEU A 139 -6.06 -4.18 13.75
N VAL A 140 -6.76 -5.18 13.21
CA VAL A 140 -7.12 -5.26 11.78
C VAL A 140 -8.62 -5.38 11.65
N GLU A 141 -9.22 -4.52 10.84
CA GLU A 141 -10.63 -4.53 10.47
C GLU A 141 -10.79 -4.99 9.03
N SER A 142 -11.65 -5.98 8.79
CA SER A 142 -11.92 -6.55 7.47
C SER A 142 -13.33 -6.21 6.98
N LYS A 143 -13.69 -4.92 7.05
CA LYS A 143 -15.03 -4.41 6.67
C LYS A 143 -15.07 -3.78 5.29
N GLY A 144 -13.98 -3.88 4.53
CA GLY A 144 -13.79 -3.14 3.30
C GLY A 144 -13.38 -1.68 3.53
N ILE A 145 -13.16 -0.96 2.44
CA ILE A 145 -12.84 0.46 2.44
C ILE A 145 -13.69 1.15 1.38
N ILE A 146 -14.28 2.28 1.75
CA ILE A 146 -15.06 3.12 0.84
C ILE A 146 -14.22 4.31 0.44
N TYR A 147 -14.10 4.54 -0.88
CA TYR A 147 -13.65 5.80 -1.44
C TYR A 147 -14.84 6.53 -2.03
N PHE A 148 -15.10 7.73 -1.60
CA PHE A 148 -16.16 8.57 -2.16
C PHE A 148 -15.56 9.84 -2.81
N TRP A 149 -16.29 10.42 -3.74
CA TRP A 149 -15.91 11.66 -4.42
C TRP A 149 -16.94 12.75 -4.18
N THR A 150 -16.45 13.98 -4.11
CA THR A 150 -17.22 15.20 -3.84
C THR A 150 -17.55 16.00 -5.10
N ASP A 151 -16.90 15.68 -6.22
CA ASP A 151 -17.20 16.23 -7.53
C ASP A 151 -18.32 15.43 -8.20
N LYS A 152 -19.05 16.08 -9.13
CA LYS A 152 -20.14 15.44 -9.89
C LYS A 152 -19.65 14.70 -11.13
N ASP A 153 -18.38 14.89 -11.52
CA ASP A 153 -17.85 14.29 -12.74
C ASP A 153 -17.30 12.89 -12.49
N LEU A 154 -18.08 11.92 -12.94
CA LEU A 154 -17.70 10.51 -12.87
C LEU A 154 -16.68 10.10 -13.96
N LYS A 155 -16.50 10.90 -15.02
CA LYS A 155 -15.66 10.51 -16.17
C LYS A 155 -14.21 10.27 -15.78
N SER A 156 -13.66 11.13 -14.93
CA SER A 156 -12.28 10.98 -14.43
C SER A 156 -12.08 9.69 -13.61
N ARG A 157 -13.13 9.18 -12.97
CA ARG A 157 -13.10 7.96 -12.14
C ARG A 157 -13.34 6.69 -12.97
N GLN A 158 -14.08 6.81 -14.06
CA GLN A 158 -14.49 5.67 -14.88
C GLN A 158 -13.31 4.88 -15.44
N LEU A 159 -12.23 5.58 -15.82
CA LEU A 159 -11.02 4.93 -16.32
C LEU A 159 -10.41 3.99 -15.26
N GLU A 160 -10.27 4.45 -14.04
CA GLU A 160 -9.73 3.63 -12.95
C GLU A 160 -10.64 2.46 -12.59
N ILE A 161 -11.96 2.70 -12.54
CA ILE A 161 -12.97 1.67 -12.28
C ILE A 161 -12.87 0.57 -13.33
N ASN A 162 -12.80 0.94 -14.61
CA ASN A 162 -12.70 -0.01 -15.72
C ASN A 162 -11.41 -0.82 -15.65
N ILE A 163 -10.26 -0.18 -15.38
CA ILE A 163 -8.98 -0.89 -15.26
C ILE A 163 -9.01 -1.90 -14.11
N ARG A 164 -9.55 -1.53 -12.95
CA ARG A 164 -9.67 -2.44 -11.82
C ARG A 164 -10.60 -3.61 -12.14
N ASN A 165 -11.71 -3.36 -12.86
CA ASN A 165 -12.59 -4.43 -13.34
C ASN A 165 -11.87 -5.37 -14.32
N GLU A 166 -11.12 -4.83 -15.29
CA GLU A 166 -10.32 -5.64 -16.23
C GLU A 166 -9.27 -6.51 -15.53
N LEU A 167 -8.75 -6.03 -14.39
CA LEU A 167 -7.79 -6.75 -13.57
C LEU A 167 -8.43 -7.70 -12.55
N GLY A 168 -9.77 -7.76 -12.48
CA GLY A 168 -10.49 -8.64 -11.56
C GLY A 168 -10.57 -8.14 -10.12
N ALA A 169 -10.30 -6.87 -9.87
CA ALA A 169 -10.46 -6.30 -8.54
C ALA A 169 -11.93 -6.28 -8.12
N GLU A 170 -12.22 -6.85 -6.96
CA GLU A 170 -13.56 -6.82 -6.39
C GLU A 170 -13.89 -5.39 -5.96
N GLN A 171 -14.89 -4.77 -6.62
CA GLN A 171 -15.34 -3.42 -6.33
C GLN A 171 -16.83 -3.26 -6.55
N GLN A 172 -17.47 -2.44 -5.74
CA GLN A 172 -18.88 -2.13 -5.79
C GLN A 172 -19.08 -0.62 -5.85
N LEU A 173 -19.75 -0.14 -6.91
CA LEU A 173 -20.12 1.27 -7.02
C LEU A 173 -21.27 1.56 -6.04
N LEU A 174 -21.15 2.67 -5.34
CA LEU A 174 -22.11 3.11 -4.35
C LEU A 174 -22.76 4.45 -4.76
N THR A 175 -24.08 4.49 -4.63
CA THR A 175 -24.87 5.72 -4.67
C THR A 175 -24.66 6.54 -3.39
N PRO A 176 -24.99 7.85 -3.37
CA PRO A 176 -24.94 8.64 -2.14
C PRO A 176 -25.81 8.09 -1.00
N HIS A 177 -26.92 7.42 -1.31
CA HIS A 177 -27.79 6.79 -0.33
C HIS A 177 -27.09 5.61 0.34
N GLU A 178 -26.53 4.69 -0.44
CA GLU A 178 -25.81 3.52 0.08
C GLU A 178 -24.59 3.90 0.90
N ILE A 179 -23.86 4.97 0.50
CA ILE A 179 -22.76 5.50 1.32
C ILE A 179 -23.28 5.98 2.67
N HIS A 180 -24.41 6.69 2.68
CA HIS A 180 -25.00 7.19 3.92
C HIS A 180 -25.47 6.07 4.84
N ASP A 181 -26.03 5.00 4.29
CA ASP A 181 -26.47 3.84 5.05
C ASP A 181 -25.30 3.11 5.71
N LEU A 182 -24.18 2.99 4.98
CA LEU A 182 -22.96 2.39 5.50
C LEU A 182 -22.24 3.27 6.51
N GLU A 183 -22.21 4.60 6.27
CA GLU A 183 -21.46 5.56 7.08
C GLU A 183 -22.34 6.80 7.42
N PRO A 184 -23.34 6.66 8.27
CA PRO A 184 -24.33 7.70 8.57
C PRO A 184 -23.75 8.93 9.27
N LYS A 185 -22.55 8.82 9.85
CA LYS A 185 -21.86 9.93 10.53
C LYS A 185 -21.09 10.85 9.57
N ILE A 186 -20.87 10.45 8.34
CA ILE A 186 -20.18 11.28 7.35
C ILE A 186 -21.15 12.34 6.80
N LYS A 187 -20.72 13.61 6.80
CA LYS A 187 -21.49 14.70 6.18
C LYS A 187 -21.77 14.37 4.71
N LYS A 188 -23.01 14.57 4.25
CA LYS A 188 -23.47 14.29 2.87
C LYS A 188 -22.89 15.28 1.85
N ILE A 189 -21.59 15.20 1.61
CA ILE A 189 -20.87 16.02 0.62
C ILE A 189 -20.44 15.22 -0.61
N TYR A 190 -20.78 13.96 -0.68
CA TYR A 190 -20.36 13.01 -1.70
C TYR A 190 -21.44 12.85 -2.77
N HIS A 191 -21.00 12.59 -3.99
CA HIS A 191 -21.85 12.35 -5.16
C HIS A 191 -21.82 10.89 -5.64
N GLY A 192 -21.01 10.06 -5.03
CA GLY A 192 -20.88 8.64 -5.28
C GLY A 192 -19.60 8.09 -4.64
N GLY A 193 -19.41 6.79 -4.73
CA GLY A 193 -18.24 6.11 -4.17
C GLY A 193 -18.02 4.74 -4.76
N VAL A 194 -16.96 4.11 -4.30
CA VAL A 194 -16.64 2.71 -4.57
C VAL A 194 -16.26 2.03 -3.26
N LEU A 195 -16.86 0.90 -2.99
CA LEU A 195 -16.48 -0.01 -1.92
C LEU A 195 -15.55 -1.08 -2.46
N TYR A 196 -14.48 -1.34 -1.75
CA TYR A 196 -13.57 -2.47 -1.96
C TYR A 196 -13.74 -3.46 -0.80
N PRO A 197 -14.57 -4.51 -0.96
CA PRO A 197 -14.94 -5.40 0.15
C PRO A 197 -13.74 -6.18 0.72
N SER A 198 -12.80 -6.59 -0.14
CA SER A 198 -11.60 -7.33 0.26
C SER A 198 -10.55 -6.49 0.99
N ALA A 199 -10.66 -5.17 0.95
CA ALA A 199 -9.72 -4.28 1.62
C ALA A 199 -9.85 -4.37 3.15
N ARG A 200 -8.72 -4.15 3.83
CA ARG A 200 -8.66 -4.15 5.30
C ARG A 200 -8.05 -2.86 5.82
N HIS A 201 -8.29 -2.57 7.07
CA HIS A 201 -7.77 -1.39 7.75
C HIS A 201 -7.03 -1.76 9.02
N ALA A 202 -5.82 -1.24 9.17
CA ALA A 202 -5.04 -1.32 10.42
C ALA A 202 -5.42 -0.17 11.34
N ARG A 203 -5.98 -0.44 12.49
CA ARG A 203 -6.23 0.58 13.54
C ARG A 203 -4.95 1.19 14.08
N SER A 204 -3.85 0.43 14.06
CA SER A 204 -2.54 0.90 14.47
C SER A 204 -1.43 0.17 13.69
N PRO A 205 -0.96 0.75 12.58
CA PRO A 205 0.17 0.21 11.81
C PRO A 205 1.40 -0.07 12.68
N LYS A 206 1.71 0.85 13.62
CA LYS A 206 2.80 0.68 14.57
C LYS A 206 2.65 -0.58 15.41
N LYS A 207 1.46 -0.83 16.01
CA LYS A 207 1.26 -2.01 16.86
C LYS A 207 1.39 -3.31 16.07
N ILE A 208 0.92 -3.34 14.84
CA ILE A 208 1.09 -4.50 13.95
C ILE A 208 2.57 -4.73 13.66
N LEU A 209 3.31 -3.68 13.28
CA LEU A 209 4.75 -3.77 13.07
C LEU A 209 5.48 -4.33 14.29
N LEU A 210 5.18 -3.79 15.49
CA LEU A 210 5.84 -4.24 16.72
C LEU A 210 5.54 -5.71 17.04
N LYS A 211 4.30 -6.18 16.86
CA LYS A 211 3.96 -7.61 17.06
C LYS A 211 4.70 -8.51 16.07
N LEU A 212 4.83 -8.12 14.81
CA LEU A 212 5.61 -8.86 13.82
C LEU A 212 7.12 -8.82 14.15
N PHE A 213 7.61 -7.70 14.63
CA PHE A 213 9.00 -7.60 15.08
C PHE A 213 9.28 -8.45 16.31
N ASP A 214 8.38 -8.49 17.29
CA ASP A 214 8.49 -9.38 18.46
C ASP A 214 8.53 -10.85 18.03
N MET A 215 7.76 -11.24 17.02
CA MET A 215 7.83 -12.57 16.43
C MET A 215 9.20 -12.81 15.76
N PHE A 216 9.72 -11.84 15.01
CA PHE A 216 11.07 -11.92 14.44
C PHE A 216 12.12 -12.15 15.52
N ILE A 217 12.07 -11.40 16.62
CA ILE A 217 13.00 -11.56 17.76
C ILE A 217 12.93 -12.98 18.34
N LYS A 218 11.73 -13.53 18.51
CA LYS A 218 11.54 -14.89 19.05
C LYS A 218 12.06 -15.99 18.11
N LEU A 219 11.98 -15.80 16.80
CA LEU A 219 12.39 -16.78 15.81
C LEU A 219 13.84 -16.62 15.35
N SER A 220 14.39 -15.43 15.48
CA SER A 220 15.78 -15.13 15.11
C SER A 220 16.74 -15.62 16.16
N LEU A 221 17.80 -16.32 15.72
CA LEU A 221 18.86 -16.81 16.59
C LEU A 221 19.94 -15.75 16.88
N ILE A 222 19.90 -14.62 16.17
CA ILE A 222 20.91 -13.56 16.25
C ILE A 222 20.21 -12.21 16.25
N HIS A 223 20.41 -11.45 17.31
CA HIS A 223 19.96 -10.07 17.47
C HIS A 223 21.18 -9.14 17.44
N ILE A 224 21.19 -8.20 16.52
CA ILE A 224 22.18 -7.12 16.51
C ILE A 224 21.44 -5.79 16.38
#